data_d64890a50b234b5e041c0f44061b698c
#
_entry.id   d64890a50b234b5e041c0f44061b698c
#
_cell.length_a   1.000
_cell.length_b   1.000
_cell.length_c   1.000
_cell.angle_alpha   90.00
_cell.angle_beta   90.00
_cell.angle_gamma   90.00
#
_symmetry.space_group_name_H-M   'P 1'
#
loop_
_entity.id
_entity.type
_entity.pdbx_description
1 polymer ?
#
loop_
_entity_poly.entity_id
_entity_poly.type
_entity_poly.pdbx_seq_one_letter_code
_entity_poly.pdbx_strand_id
1 'polypeptide(L)'
;PIRHAIGITGSYWVYTAITFVALICTALILTPRVEKNAIARAEKEREEEKAEAAKAEKGTEEKKEAPAEVVLPENAKIPAHLWATLAVIAGCVSFLPSPADFIVWAVLAVGGITMFLVPAWGVPARIWLANHPLGNTKFFFFIFALIPVQTLFTYNWLILPQYLERGFEGGFVSERFELFANLNPILIFIAVPIVTALTMKKKVYNMMIIGTFVMAAPAFLLAVGTNLWTLLGYLFIMTIGEAMWQPRFLQYAAEIAPEGRTGAYMGVAQFPWFLTKVIVPLYSGLMLQRFVPAEGIRNPEQMWLVFAIIAMISPVLLVVFKGWVGDLKTKSE
;
A
#
# COMPACT_ATOMS: atom_id res chain seq x y z
N PRO A 1 -13.44 25.09 7.28
CA PRO A 1 -13.66 26.02 8.40
C PRO A 1 -12.44 26.88 8.72
N ILE A 2 -11.25 26.27 8.97
CA ILE A 2 -10.03 27.03 9.35
C ILE A 2 -9.59 27.95 8.22
N ARG A 3 -9.55 27.47 6.97
CA ARG A 3 -9.17 28.26 5.79
C ARG A 3 -10.05 29.50 5.58
N HIS A 4 -11.34 29.39 5.86
CA HIS A 4 -12.26 30.52 5.77
C HIS A 4 -12.05 31.57 6.86
N ALA A 5 -11.61 31.13 8.05
CA ALA A 5 -11.38 32.01 9.18
C ALA A 5 -10.05 32.78 9.12
N ILE A 6 -8.97 32.13 8.68
CA ILE A 6 -7.61 32.67 8.74
C ILE A 6 -6.85 32.65 7.41
N GLY A 7 -7.54 32.34 6.31
CA GLY A 7 -6.98 32.26 4.98
C GLY A 7 -6.02 31.07 4.78
N ILE A 8 -5.51 30.94 3.55
CA ILE A 8 -4.63 29.82 3.17
C ILE A 8 -3.31 29.88 3.97
N THR A 9 -2.67 31.05 4.02
CA THR A 9 -1.40 31.23 4.74
C THR A 9 -1.54 30.95 6.23
N GLY A 10 -2.60 31.42 6.86
CA GLY A 10 -2.90 31.14 8.25
C GLY A 10 -3.09 29.65 8.54
N SER A 11 -3.75 28.94 7.62
CA SER A 11 -3.93 27.49 7.74
C SER A 11 -2.60 26.73 7.72
N TYR A 12 -1.65 27.11 6.85
CA TYR A 12 -0.30 26.54 6.85
C TYR A 12 0.43 26.75 8.18
N TRP A 13 0.33 27.93 8.78
CA TRP A 13 0.94 28.20 10.09
C TRP A 13 0.32 27.36 11.21
N VAL A 14 -0.99 27.16 11.20
CA VAL A 14 -1.66 26.27 12.17
C VAL A 14 -1.17 24.83 12.00
N TYR A 15 -1.11 24.30 10.78
CA TYR A 15 -0.60 22.94 10.53
C TYR A 15 0.86 22.80 10.92
N THR A 16 1.68 23.80 10.66
CA THR A 16 3.09 23.84 11.08
C THR A 16 3.20 23.80 12.61
N ALA A 17 2.40 24.59 13.32
CA ALA A 17 2.38 24.60 14.79
C ALA A 17 1.95 23.23 15.36
N ILE A 18 0.90 22.60 14.80
CA ILE A 18 0.45 21.27 15.22
C ILE A 18 1.55 20.23 14.97
N THR A 19 2.26 20.30 13.84
CA THR A 19 3.38 19.40 13.54
C THR A 19 4.52 19.57 14.53
N PHE A 20 4.86 20.80 14.88
CA PHE A 20 5.87 21.09 15.91
C PHE A 20 5.47 20.53 17.27
N VAL A 21 4.23 20.73 17.69
CA VAL A 21 3.72 20.16 18.95
C VAL A 21 3.80 18.64 18.92
N ALA A 22 3.40 18.00 17.80
CA ALA A 22 3.50 16.55 17.64
C ALA A 22 4.96 16.06 17.73
N LEU A 23 5.91 16.78 17.10
CA LEU A 23 7.34 16.47 17.18
C LEU A 23 7.87 16.58 18.61
N ILE A 24 7.51 17.63 19.34
CA ILE A 24 7.89 17.82 20.76
C ILE A 24 7.29 16.70 21.61
N CYS A 25 6.01 16.38 21.44
CA CYS A 25 5.36 15.28 22.17
C CYS A 25 6.06 13.94 21.87
N THR A 26 6.38 13.68 20.61
CA THR A 26 7.10 12.47 20.20
C THR A 26 8.49 12.41 20.85
N ALA A 27 9.25 13.50 20.83
CA ALA A 27 10.56 13.56 21.46
C ALA A 27 10.53 13.40 22.98
N LEU A 28 9.46 13.89 23.63
CA LEU A 28 9.27 13.75 25.08
C LEU A 28 8.83 12.32 25.46
N ILE A 29 8.02 11.67 24.63
CA ILE A 29 7.49 10.33 24.87
C ILE A 29 8.51 9.25 24.47
N LEU A 30 9.12 9.38 23.28
CA LEU A 30 10.13 8.43 22.77
C LEU A 30 11.51 8.75 23.35
N THR A 31 11.63 8.69 24.66
CA THR A 31 12.94 8.77 25.31
C THR A 31 13.69 7.43 25.15
N PRO A 32 15.05 7.42 25.18
CA PRO A 32 15.83 6.18 25.12
C PRO A 32 15.47 5.16 26.20
N ARG A 33 14.85 5.60 27.32
CA ARG A 33 14.33 4.72 28.36
C ARG A 33 13.05 4.01 27.95
N VAL A 34 12.14 4.73 27.29
CA VAL A 34 10.87 4.16 26.79
C VAL A 34 11.17 3.15 25.67
N GLU A 35 12.09 3.47 24.76
CA GLU A 35 12.55 2.56 23.70
C GLU A 35 13.15 1.29 24.29
N LYS A 36 14.10 1.38 25.23
CA LYS A 36 14.67 0.23 25.90
C LYS A 36 13.62 -0.62 26.64
N ASN A 37 12.67 0.03 27.31
CA ASN A 37 11.61 -0.68 28.01
C ASN A 37 10.64 -1.38 27.05
N ALA A 38 10.36 -0.76 25.89
CA ALA A 38 9.52 -1.37 24.86
C ALA A 38 10.20 -2.59 24.22
N ILE A 39 11.50 -2.48 23.91
CA ILE A 39 12.30 -3.61 23.41
C ILE A 39 12.34 -4.74 24.43
N ALA A 40 12.65 -4.44 25.69
CA ALA A 40 12.70 -5.45 26.75
C ALA A 40 11.32 -6.13 27.00
N ARG A 41 10.21 -5.41 26.85
CA ARG A 41 8.87 -6.01 26.92
C ARG A 41 8.60 -6.93 25.73
N ALA A 42 8.92 -6.50 24.53
CA ALA A 42 8.75 -7.30 23.30
C ALA A 42 9.63 -8.57 23.33
N GLU A 43 10.84 -8.47 23.87
CA GLU A 43 11.72 -9.64 24.08
C GLU A 43 11.13 -10.60 25.12
N LYS A 44 10.62 -10.09 26.22
CA LYS A 44 9.98 -10.90 27.26
C LYS A 44 8.69 -11.58 26.78
N GLU A 45 7.84 -10.88 26.03
CA GLU A 45 6.65 -11.46 25.40
C GLU A 45 7.03 -12.58 24.42
N ARG A 46 8.08 -12.38 23.62
CA ARG A 46 8.62 -13.43 22.74
C ARG A 46 9.19 -14.63 23.49
N GLU A 47 9.83 -14.41 24.61
CA GLU A 47 10.33 -15.50 25.46
C GLU A 47 9.17 -16.25 26.13
N GLU A 48 8.13 -15.56 26.58
CA GLU A 48 6.92 -16.15 27.12
C GLU A 48 6.16 -16.96 26.08
N GLU A 49 5.99 -16.43 24.85
CA GLU A 49 5.40 -17.16 23.71
C GLU A 49 6.22 -18.40 23.35
N LYS A 50 7.56 -18.30 23.31
CA LYS A 50 8.44 -19.44 23.09
C LYS A 50 8.36 -20.46 24.22
N ALA A 51 8.22 -20.02 25.47
CA ALA A 51 8.10 -20.89 26.61
C ALA A 51 6.71 -21.59 26.66
N GLU A 52 5.65 -20.91 26.24
CA GLU A 52 4.31 -21.51 26.08
C GLU A 52 4.29 -22.50 24.91
N ALA A 53 4.87 -22.15 23.77
CA ALA A 53 5.03 -23.05 22.64
C ALA A 53 5.85 -24.29 23.01
N ALA A 54 6.95 -24.13 23.75
CA ALA A 54 7.76 -25.23 24.24
C ALA A 54 7.06 -26.10 25.29
N LYS A 55 6.11 -25.56 26.06
CA LYS A 55 5.24 -26.33 26.97
C LYS A 55 4.17 -27.11 26.23
N ALA A 56 3.66 -26.57 25.12
CA ALA A 56 2.73 -27.25 24.23
C ALA A 56 3.40 -28.37 23.41
N GLU A 57 4.70 -28.22 23.08
CA GLU A 57 5.50 -29.18 22.27
C GLU A 57 6.13 -30.30 23.08
N LYS A 58 5.97 -30.41 24.40
CA LYS A 58 6.51 -31.56 25.17
C LYS A 58 5.86 -32.92 24.82
N GLY A 59 5.14 -33.00 23.72
CA GLY A 59 4.58 -34.21 23.12
C GLY A 59 5.26 -34.71 21.86
N THR A 60 6.17 -33.96 21.24
CA THR A 60 6.81 -34.40 20.00
C THR A 60 8.24 -33.84 19.93
N GLU A 61 9.23 -34.71 20.15
CA GLU A 61 10.64 -34.37 20.00
C GLU A 61 10.96 -34.15 18.51
N GLU A 62 11.07 -32.90 18.10
CA GLU A 62 11.87 -32.52 16.94
C GLU A 62 12.76 -31.32 17.33
N LYS A 63 14.09 -31.58 17.28
CA LYS A 63 15.12 -30.56 17.53
C LYS A 63 14.92 -29.37 16.61
N LYS A 64 14.53 -28.23 17.16
CA LYS A 64 14.69 -26.92 16.48
C LYS A 64 16.15 -26.48 16.68
N GLU A 65 16.93 -26.57 15.60
CA GLU A 65 18.21 -25.87 15.47
C GLU A 65 17.94 -24.35 15.58
N ALA A 66 18.89 -23.63 16.21
CA ALA A 66 18.92 -22.17 16.25
C ALA A 66 18.74 -21.61 14.84
N PRO A 67 18.10 -20.40 14.67
CA PRO A 67 17.91 -19.82 13.36
C PRO A 67 19.25 -19.72 12.65
N ALA A 68 19.49 -20.58 11.66
CA ALA A 68 20.67 -20.52 10.82
C ALA A 68 20.70 -19.16 10.17
N GLU A 69 21.79 -18.42 10.35
CA GLU A 69 22.11 -17.25 9.56
C GLU A 69 21.91 -17.66 8.09
N VAL A 70 20.95 -17.02 7.40
CA VAL A 70 20.60 -17.42 6.03
C VAL A 70 21.79 -17.11 5.15
N VAL A 71 22.71 -18.05 5.02
CA VAL A 71 23.83 -17.99 4.09
C VAL A 71 23.24 -18.07 2.70
N LEU A 72 23.21 -16.94 2.04
CA LEU A 72 22.67 -16.80 0.70
C LEU A 72 23.62 -17.50 -0.29
N PRO A 73 23.14 -18.45 -1.12
CA PRO A 73 24.01 -19.17 -2.03
C PRO A 73 24.63 -18.22 -3.06
N GLU A 74 25.94 -18.25 -3.22
CA GLU A 74 26.69 -17.42 -4.19
C GLU A 74 26.20 -17.59 -5.63
N ASN A 75 25.61 -18.73 -5.95
CA ASN A 75 25.09 -19.08 -7.28
C ASN A 75 23.56 -18.88 -7.42
N ALA A 76 22.94 -18.08 -6.56
CA ALA A 76 21.50 -17.82 -6.68
C ALA A 76 21.17 -17.17 -8.02
N LYS A 77 20.28 -17.80 -8.80
CA LYS A 77 19.81 -17.26 -10.08
C LYS A 77 18.78 -16.16 -9.83
N ILE A 78 18.98 -15.03 -10.50
CA ILE A 78 18.00 -13.94 -10.48
C ILE A 78 16.73 -14.42 -11.22
N PRO A 79 15.55 -14.38 -10.59
CA PRO A 79 14.29 -14.80 -11.23
C PRO A 79 13.98 -14.03 -12.51
N ALA A 80 13.46 -14.72 -13.53
CA ALA A 80 13.19 -14.13 -14.83
C ALA A 80 12.22 -12.93 -14.80
N HIS A 81 11.23 -12.94 -13.89
CA HIS A 81 10.29 -11.82 -13.74
C HIS A 81 10.95 -10.54 -13.22
N LEU A 82 12.04 -10.62 -12.46
CA LEU A 82 12.82 -9.44 -12.09
C LEU A 82 13.54 -8.81 -13.29
N TRP A 83 14.07 -9.63 -14.18
CA TRP A 83 14.64 -9.13 -15.43
C TRP A 83 13.57 -8.46 -16.30
N ALA A 84 12.38 -9.06 -16.40
CA ALA A 84 11.26 -8.45 -17.10
C ALA A 84 10.86 -7.11 -16.48
N THR A 85 10.79 -7.03 -15.14
CA THR A 85 10.49 -5.78 -14.43
C THR A 85 11.55 -4.71 -14.69
N LEU A 86 12.83 -5.07 -14.63
CA LEU A 86 13.93 -4.14 -14.95
C LEU A 86 13.86 -3.65 -16.39
N ALA A 87 13.51 -4.53 -17.35
CA ALA A 87 13.32 -4.16 -18.74
C ALA A 87 12.14 -3.19 -18.94
N VAL A 88 11.02 -3.38 -18.22
CA VAL A 88 9.89 -2.45 -18.23
C VAL A 88 10.29 -1.09 -17.65
N ILE A 89 10.97 -1.07 -16.50
CA ILE A 89 11.46 0.17 -15.89
C ILE A 89 12.41 0.90 -16.84
N ALA A 90 13.36 0.17 -17.45
CA ALA A 90 14.28 0.71 -18.44
C ALA A 90 13.54 1.27 -19.67
N GLY A 91 12.50 0.57 -20.16
CA GLY A 91 11.63 1.09 -21.21
C GLY A 91 10.93 2.40 -20.82
N CYS A 92 10.44 2.50 -19.59
CA CYS A 92 9.81 3.72 -19.10
C CYS A 92 10.79 4.91 -19.02
N VAL A 93 12.08 4.67 -18.80
CA VAL A 93 13.11 5.72 -18.80
C VAL A 93 13.19 6.43 -20.14
N SER A 94 12.94 5.73 -21.25
CA SER A 94 12.96 6.31 -22.61
C SER A 94 11.87 7.37 -22.86
N PHE A 95 10.87 7.48 -21.98
CA PHE A 95 9.84 8.53 -22.02
C PHE A 95 10.20 9.78 -21.21
N LEU A 96 11.34 9.78 -20.50
CA LEU A 96 11.79 10.96 -19.79
C LEU A 96 12.30 12.02 -20.76
N PRO A 97 12.11 13.32 -20.46
CA PRO A 97 12.65 14.38 -21.29
C PRO A 97 14.19 14.40 -21.22
N SER A 98 14.84 14.64 -22.37
CA SER A 98 16.29 14.81 -22.43
C SER A 98 16.73 16.08 -21.65
N PRO A 99 17.86 16.03 -20.89
CA PRO A 99 18.87 14.96 -20.83
C PRO A 99 18.65 13.91 -19.72
N ALA A 100 17.50 13.90 -19.03
CA ALA A 100 17.26 13.00 -17.91
C ALA A 100 17.24 11.51 -18.35
N ASP A 101 16.66 11.22 -19.52
CA ASP A 101 16.65 9.90 -20.11
C ASP A 101 18.07 9.36 -20.31
N PHE A 102 18.96 10.18 -20.92
CA PHE A 102 20.35 9.79 -21.17
C PHE A 102 21.13 9.56 -19.86
N ILE A 103 20.95 10.41 -18.85
CA ILE A 103 21.60 10.25 -17.55
C ILE A 103 21.19 8.93 -16.90
N VAL A 104 19.89 8.64 -16.86
CA VAL A 104 19.40 7.41 -16.25
C VAL A 104 19.85 6.16 -17.02
N TRP A 105 19.84 6.20 -18.38
CA TRP A 105 20.39 5.12 -19.18
C TRP A 105 21.88 4.91 -18.95
N ALA A 106 22.66 5.98 -18.84
CA ALA A 106 24.10 5.89 -18.54
C ALA A 106 24.34 5.25 -17.16
N VAL A 107 23.57 5.65 -16.13
CA VAL A 107 23.66 5.06 -14.78
C VAL A 107 23.28 3.58 -14.78
N LEU A 108 22.20 3.19 -15.48
CA LEU A 108 21.79 1.79 -15.61
C LEU A 108 22.82 0.96 -16.38
N ALA A 109 23.40 1.49 -17.44
CA ALA A 109 24.42 0.81 -18.22
C ALA A 109 25.71 0.62 -17.39
N VAL A 110 26.21 1.67 -16.76
CA VAL A 110 27.39 1.59 -15.89
C VAL A 110 27.14 0.64 -14.72
N GLY A 111 25.99 0.74 -14.04
CA GLY A 111 25.61 -0.16 -12.96
C GLY A 111 25.51 -1.63 -13.40
N GLY A 112 24.89 -1.86 -14.58
CA GLY A 112 24.81 -3.20 -15.16
C GLY A 112 26.19 -3.76 -15.53
N ILE A 113 27.02 -2.97 -16.18
CA ILE A 113 28.39 -3.38 -16.55
C ILE A 113 29.22 -3.70 -15.30
N THR A 114 29.20 -2.83 -14.28
CA THR A 114 29.95 -3.06 -13.03
C THR A 114 29.46 -4.30 -12.29
N MET A 115 28.16 -4.59 -12.30
CA MET A 115 27.58 -5.78 -11.70
C MET A 115 28.12 -7.10 -12.31
N PHE A 116 28.50 -7.09 -13.57
CA PHE A 116 29.02 -8.28 -14.25
C PHE A 116 30.54 -8.33 -14.34
N LEU A 117 31.21 -7.19 -14.45
CA LEU A 117 32.66 -7.11 -14.69
C LEU A 117 33.48 -6.94 -13.42
N VAL A 118 32.93 -6.40 -12.35
CA VAL A 118 33.63 -6.16 -11.08
C VAL A 118 33.17 -7.17 -10.01
N PRO A 119 33.87 -8.31 -9.81
CA PRO A 119 33.42 -9.35 -8.88
C PRO A 119 33.20 -8.86 -7.46
N ALA A 120 34.06 -7.95 -6.97
CA ALA A 120 33.97 -7.40 -5.62
C ALA A 120 32.60 -6.71 -5.32
N TRP A 121 31.98 -6.11 -6.32
CA TRP A 121 30.68 -5.43 -6.19
C TRP A 121 29.55 -6.24 -6.84
N GLY A 122 29.84 -6.91 -7.92
CA GLY A 122 28.87 -7.66 -8.70
C GLY A 122 28.35 -8.91 -7.99
N VAL A 123 29.20 -9.64 -7.27
CA VAL A 123 28.77 -10.84 -6.52
C VAL A 123 27.78 -10.46 -5.42
N PRO A 124 28.10 -9.52 -4.50
CA PRO A 124 27.13 -9.08 -3.49
C PRO A 124 25.84 -8.52 -4.08
N ALA A 125 25.93 -7.73 -5.16
CA ALA A 125 24.75 -7.16 -5.83
C ALA A 125 23.85 -8.24 -6.43
N ARG A 126 24.40 -9.26 -7.07
CA ARG A 126 23.64 -10.38 -7.63
C ARG A 126 23.00 -11.23 -6.53
N ILE A 127 23.71 -11.51 -5.45
CA ILE A 127 23.18 -12.23 -4.29
C ILE A 127 22.03 -11.43 -3.68
N TRP A 128 22.21 -10.13 -3.49
CA TRP A 128 21.16 -9.24 -2.99
C TRP A 128 19.92 -9.25 -3.89
N LEU A 129 20.10 -9.12 -5.21
CA LEU A 129 19.01 -9.10 -6.17
C LEU A 129 18.28 -10.45 -6.26
N ALA A 130 19.02 -11.56 -6.26
CA ALA A 130 18.43 -12.90 -6.28
C ALA A 130 17.59 -13.19 -5.03
N ASN A 131 17.98 -12.61 -3.90
CA ASN A 131 17.29 -12.76 -2.62
C ASN A 131 16.37 -11.58 -2.28
N HIS A 132 16.18 -10.63 -3.20
CA HIS A 132 15.28 -9.53 -2.98
C HIS A 132 13.82 -10.04 -2.80
N PRO A 133 12.99 -9.44 -1.91
CA PRO A 133 11.60 -9.86 -1.69
C PRO A 133 10.79 -9.99 -2.99
N LEU A 134 11.02 -9.12 -3.96
CA LEU A 134 10.41 -9.21 -5.30
C LEU A 134 10.82 -10.47 -6.08
N GLY A 135 11.88 -11.18 -5.67
CA GLY A 135 12.24 -12.50 -6.23
C GLY A 135 11.25 -13.59 -5.89
N ASN A 136 10.49 -13.44 -4.81
CA ASN A 136 9.38 -14.34 -4.50
C ASN A 136 8.20 -14.04 -5.43
N THR A 137 7.95 -14.93 -6.38
CA THR A 137 6.93 -14.74 -7.43
C THR A 137 5.52 -14.58 -6.87
N LYS A 138 5.17 -15.28 -5.78
CA LYS A 138 3.86 -15.15 -5.13
C LYS A 138 3.70 -13.79 -4.47
N PHE A 139 4.73 -13.35 -3.76
CA PHE A 139 4.75 -12.03 -3.12
C PHE A 139 4.74 -10.91 -4.17
N PHE A 140 5.54 -11.04 -5.24
CA PHE A 140 5.55 -10.12 -6.36
C PHE A 140 4.15 -9.97 -6.97
N PHE A 141 3.54 -11.09 -7.39
CA PHE A 141 2.17 -11.05 -7.92
C PHE A 141 1.20 -10.38 -6.97
N PHE A 142 1.25 -10.77 -5.70
CA PHE A 142 0.32 -10.32 -4.70
C PHE A 142 0.36 -8.79 -4.50
N ILE A 143 1.54 -8.20 -4.35
CA ILE A 143 1.65 -6.76 -4.16
C ILE A 143 1.24 -5.97 -5.41
N PHE A 144 1.60 -6.45 -6.61
CA PHE A 144 1.23 -5.77 -7.86
C PHE A 144 -0.26 -5.95 -8.23
N ALA A 145 -0.87 -7.08 -7.88
CA ALA A 145 -2.30 -7.29 -8.06
C ALA A 145 -3.18 -6.33 -7.25
N LEU A 146 -2.63 -5.71 -6.20
CA LEU A 146 -3.32 -4.73 -5.37
C LEU A 146 -3.22 -3.28 -5.90
N ILE A 147 -2.35 -3.01 -6.87
CA ILE A 147 -2.20 -1.66 -7.43
C ILE A 147 -3.54 -1.09 -7.90
N PRO A 148 -4.37 -1.80 -8.70
CA PRO A 148 -5.63 -1.25 -9.19
C PRO A 148 -6.58 -0.78 -8.08
N VAL A 149 -6.78 -1.55 -7.00
CA VAL A 149 -7.64 -1.12 -5.89
C VAL A 149 -7.02 0.01 -5.08
N GLN A 150 -5.70 0.04 -4.96
CA GLN A 150 -4.98 1.11 -4.26
C GLN A 150 -5.04 2.46 -4.98
N THR A 151 -5.39 2.49 -6.30
CA THR A 151 -5.63 3.75 -7.01
C THR A 151 -6.77 4.55 -6.39
N LEU A 152 -7.76 3.91 -5.75
CA LEU A 152 -8.87 4.59 -5.07
C LEU A 152 -8.38 5.54 -3.97
N PHE A 153 -7.31 5.20 -3.25
CA PHE A 153 -6.70 6.11 -2.28
C PHE A 153 -6.17 7.37 -2.95
N THR A 154 -5.48 7.21 -4.07
CA THR A 154 -4.93 8.35 -4.80
C THR A 154 -6.05 9.18 -5.43
N TYR A 155 -7.15 8.56 -5.90
CA TYR A 155 -8.32 9.28 -6.37
C TYR A 155 -8.99 10.10 -5.25
N ASN A 156 -9.08 9.55 -4.05
CA ASN A 156 -9.65 10.28 -2.90
C ASN A 156 -8.84 11.53 -2.53
N TRP A 157 -7.51 11.50 -2.73
CA TRP A 157 -6.66 12.64 -2.44
C TRP A 157 -6.57 13.65 -3.59
N LEU A 158 -6.55 13.16 -4.83
CA LEU A 158 -6.22 13.98 -6.00
C LEU A 158 -7.47 14.40 -6.79
N ILE A 159 -8.43 13.49 -6.93
CA ILE A 159 -9.61 13.65 -7.80
C ILE A 159 -10.84 14.07 -7.01
N LEU A 160 -11.09 13.42 -5.88
CA LEU A 160 -12.32 13.60 -5.10
C LEU A 160 -12.57 15.06 -4.72
N PRO A 161 -11.60 15.87 -4.23
CA PRO A 161 -11.87 17.27 -3.91
C PRO A 161 -12.38 18.07 -5.10
N GLN A 162 -11.77 17.92 -6.27
CA GLN A 162 -12.18 18.62 -7.49
C GLN A 162 -13.52 18.09 -8.05
N TYR A 163 -13.75 16.79 -7.92
CA TYR A 163 -15.05 16.19 -8.24
C TYR A 163 -16.17 16.73 -7.35
N LEU A 164 -15.92 16.83 -6.03
CA LEU A 164 -16.89 17.37 -5.08
C LEU A 164 -17.20 18.84 -5.35
N GLU A 165 -16.18 19.64 -5.62
CA GLU A 165 -16.32 21.05 -5.91
C GLU A 165 -17.10 21.30 -7.22
N ARG A 166 -16.76 20.57 -8.29
CA ARG A 166 -17.33 20.80 -9.63
C ARG A 166 -18.59 19.97 -9.89
N GLY A 167 -18.62 18.70 -9.46
CA GLY A 167 -19.75 17.79 -9.69
C GLY A 167 -21.00 18.13 -8.88
N PHE A 168 -20.83 18.79 -7.73
CA PHE A 168 -21.92 19.23 -6.84
C PHE A 168 -22.08 20.76 -6.80
N GLU A 169 -21.68 21.45 -7.85
CA GLU A 169 -21.68 22.92 -7.93
C GLU A 169 -23.00 23.54 -7.46
N GLY A 170 -22.91 24.57 -6.60
CA GLY A 170 -24.04 25.26 -6.01
C GLY A 170 -24.80 24.50 -4.93
N GLY A 171 -24.29 23.30 -4.50
CA GLY A 171 -24.91 22.50 -3.47
C GLY A 171 -24.10 22.41 -2.17
N PHE A 172 -24.74 21.91 -1.12
CA PHE A 172 -24.13 21.71 0.21
C PHE A 172 -22.80 20.95 0.19
N VAL A 173 -22.64 19.96 -0.70
CA VAL A 173 -21.43 19.14 -0.82
C VAL A 173 -20.28 19.98 -1.37
N SER A 174 -20.51 20.78 -2.41
CA SER A 174 -19.49 21.66 -3.01
C SER A 174 -19.00 22.72 -2.03
N GLU A 175 -19.91 23.36 -1.30
CA GLU A 175 -19.56 24.37 -0.29
C GLU A 175 -18.71 23.80 0.85
N ARG A 176 -18.84 22.50 1.14
CA ARG A 176 -18.16 21.80 2.25
C ARG A 176 -17.35 20.61 1.76
N PHE A 177 -16.81 20.67 0.55
CA PHE A 177 -16.07 19.56 -0.05
C PHE A 177 -14.91 19.07 0.81
N GLU A 178 -14.27 19.96 1.57
CA GLU A 178 -13.17 19.60 2.50
C GLU A 178 -13.64 18.60 3.58
N LEU A 179 -14.88 18.74 4.08
CA LEU A 179 -15.43 17.81 5.06
C LEU A 179 -15.62 16.41 4.45
N PHE A 180 -16.22 16.34 3.27
CA PHE A 180 -16.46 15.07 2.57
C PHE A 180 -15.16 14.40 2.12
N ALA A 181 -14.20 15.18 1.61
CA ALA A 181 -12.89 14.67 1.21
C ALA A 181 -12.11 14.07 2.38
N ASN A 182 -12.29 14.60 3.61
CA ASN A 182 -11.64 14.10 4.81
C ASN A 182 -12.47 13.09 5.62
N LEU A 183 -13.64 12.67 5.12
CA LEU A 183 -14.51 11.75 5.84
C LEU A 183 -13.87 10.35 5.96
N ASN A 184 -13.19 9.87 4.92
CA ASN A 184 -12.51 8.57 4.95
C ASN A 184 -11.43 8.49 6.05
N PRO A 185 -10.47 9.42 6.20
CA PRO A 185 -9.52 9.41 7.31
C PRO A 185 -10.16 9.39 8.70
N ILE A 186 -11.29 10.06 8.88
CA ILE A 186 -12.02 10.05 10.15
C ILE A 186 -12.67 8.68 10.41
N LEU A 187 -13.34 8.15 9.39
CA LEU A 187 -14.02 6.86 9.49
C LEU A 187 -13.05 5.69 9.69
N ILE A 188 -11.91 5.68 8.97
CA ILE A 188 -10.94 4.60 9.04
C ILE A 188 -10.30 4.47 10.41
N PHE A 189 -10.09 5.59 11.10
CA PHE A 189 -9.58 5.62 12.48
C PHE A 189 -10.47 4.82 13.44
N ILE A 190 -11.78 4.86 13.23
CA ILE A 190 -12.77 4.13 14.04
C ILE A 190 -12.97 2.71 13.48
N ALA A 191 -13.04 2.58 12.15
CA ALA A 191 -13.38 1.32 11.51
C ALA A 191 -12.28 0.25 11.65
N VAL A 192 -10.99 0.61 11.56
CA VAL A 192 -9.89 -0.37 11.60
C VAL A 192 -9.88 -1.18 12.90
N PRO A 193 -9.91 -0.61 14.12
CA PRO A 193 -9.94 -1.41 15.34
C PRO A 193 -11.15 -2.36 15.40
N ILE A 194 -12.33 -1.87 15.05
CA ILE A 194 -13.58 -2.63 15.10
C ILE A 194 -13.55 -3.79 14.11
N VAL A 195 -13.27 -3.49 12.83
CA VAL A 195 -13.26 -4.50 11.76
C VAL A 195 -12.15 -5.51 11.98
N THR A 196 -10.97 -5.09 12.42
CA THR A 196 -9.86 -6.00 12.75
C THR A 196 -10.28 -6.97 13.86
N ALA A 197 -10.86 -6.48 14.96
CA ALA A 197 -11.34 -7.34 16.05
C ALA A 197 -12.38 -8.36 15.58
N LEU A 198 -13.34 -7.94 14.75
CA LEU A 198 -14.39 -8.82 14.22
C LEU A 198 -13.87 -9.88 13.22
N THR A 199 -12.77 -9.59 12.57
CA THR A 199 -12.23 -10.43 11.48
C THR A 199 -10.98 -11.22 11.85
N MET A 200 -10.48 -11.12 13.09
CA MET A 200 -9.21 -11.76 13.55
C MET A 200 -9.14 -13.26 13.24
N LYS A 201 -10.25 -13.98 13.39
CA LYS A 201 -10.32 -15.45 13.19
C LYS A 201 -10.48 -15.87 11.73
N LYS A 202 -10.54 -14.94 10.80
CA LYS A 202 -10.75 -15.24 9.39
C LYS A 202 -9.40 -15.40 8.67
N LYS A 203 -9.37 -16.29 7.66
CA LYS A 203 -8.17 -16.49 6.83
C LYS A 203 -7.76 -15.19 6.15
N VAL A 204 -6.47 -14.83 6.26
CA VAL A 204 -5.91 -13.57 5.79
C VAL A 204 -6.22 -13.33 4.32
N TYR A 205 -5.92 -14.30 3.45
CA TYR A 205 -6.13 -14.16 2.01
C TYR A 205 -7.61 -13.98 1.62
N ASN A 206 -8.53 -14.70 2.27
CA ASN A 206 -9.97 -14.52 2.03
C ASN A 206 -10.45 -13.12 2.43
N MET A 207 -9.95 -12.61 3.56
CA MET A 207 -10.28 -11.25 4.01
C MET A 207 -9.76 -10.20 3.04
N MET A 208 -8.62 -10.46 2.40
CA MET A 208 -8.11 -9.56 1.36
C MET A 208 -8.99 -9.54 0.11
N ILE A 209 -9.45 -10.72 -0.37
CA ILE A 209 -10.39 -10.79 -1.49
C ILE A 209 -11.67 -10.01 -1.16
N ILE A 210 -12.29 -10.32 -0.02
CA ILE A 210 -13.56 -9.69 0.37
C ILE A 210 -13.36 -8.19 0.60
N GLY A 211 -12.32 -7.80 1.31
CA GLY A 211 -12.04 -6.40 1.62
C GLY A 211 -11.73 -5.57 0.39
N THR A 212 -10.95 -6.08 -0.56
CA THR A 212 -10.68 -5.37 -1.82
C THR A 212 -11.93 -5.27 -2.69
N PHE A 213 -12.80 -6.29 -2.69
CA PHE A 213 -14.09 -6.24 -3.38
C PHE A 213 -15.01 -5.19 -2.75
N VAL A 214 -15.17 -5.22 -1.41
CA VAL A 214 -16.00 -4.25 -0.67
C VAL A 214 -15.46 -2.83 -0.83
N MET A 215 -14.14 -2.65 -0.98
CA MET A 215 -13.54 -1.35 -1.25
C MET A 215 -13.77 -0.86 -2.68
N ALA A 216 -13.69 -1.76 -3.67
CA ALA A 216 -13.78 -1.39 -5.08
C ALA A 216 -15.23 -1.22 -5.55
N ALA A 217 -16.15 -2.10 -5.13
CA ALA A 217 -17.53 -2.12 -5.59
C ALA A 217 -18.30 -0.79 -5.39
N PRO A 218 -18.17 -0.06 -4.27
CA PRO A 218 -18.92 1.18 -4.08
C PRO A 218 -18.50 2.32 -5.03
N ALA A 219 -17.37 2.22 -5.72
CA ALA A 219 -17.02 3.18 -6.76
C ALA A 219 -18.05 3.21 -7.91
N PHE A 220 -18.75 2.09 -8.15
CA PHE A 220 -19.87 2.06 -9.09
C PHE A 220 -21.09 2.89 -8.64
N LEU A 221 -21.27 3.17 -7.36
CA LEU A 221 -22.32 4.08 -6.89
C LEU A 221 -22.15 5.47 -7.47
N LEU A 222 -20.89 5.96 -7.56
CA LEU A 222 -20.58 7.25 -8.15
C LEU A 222 -20.74 7.26 -9.69
N ALA A 223 -20.72 6.07 -10.31
CA ALA A 223 -21.00 5.91 -11.73
C ALA A 223 -22.52 5.86 -12.03
N VAL A 224 -23.37 5.57 -11.04
CA VAL A 224 -24.83 5.58 -11.20
C VAL A 224 -25.41 6.99 -11.12
N GLY A 225 -24.80 7.87 -10.34
CA GLY A 225 -25.26 9.25 -10.26
C GLY A 225 -24.52 10.08 -9.23
N THR A 226 -24.45 11.37 -9.52
CA THR A 226 -23.80 12.38 -8.69
C THR A 226 -24.80 12.96 -7.69
N ASN A 227 -24.93 12.33 -6.53
CA ASN A 227 -25.78 12.80 -5.44
C ASN A 227 -25.17 12.47 -4.06
N LEU A 228 -25.72 13.10 -3.00
CA LEU A 228 -25.21 12.94 -1.64
C LEU A 228 -25.24 11.49 -1.16
N TRP A 229 -26.27 10.72 -1.51
CA TRP A 229 -26.41 9.34 -1.02
C TRP A 229 -25.42 8.38 -1.68
N THR A 230 -25.17 8.54 -2.99
CA THR A 230 -24.15 7.76 -3.70
C THR A 230 -22.75 8.09 -3.17
N LEU A 231 -22.48 9.36 -2.87
CA LEU A 231 -21.23 9.82 -2.29
C LEU A 231 -21.01 9.22 -0.88
N LEU A 232 -22.00 9.33 0.00
CA LEU A 232 -21.91 8.77 1.35
C LEU A 232 -21.79 7.24 1.30
N GLY A 233 -22.59 6.58 0.46
CA GLY A 233 -22.49 5.13 0.25
C GLY A 233 -21.09 4.72 -0.20
N TYR A 234 -20.52 5.43 -1.17
CA TYR A 234 -19.14 5.20 -1.61
C TYR A 234 -18.15 5.34 -0.44
N LEU A 235 -18.15 6.47 0.25
CA LEU A 235 -17.20 6.75 1.31
C LEU A 235 -17.29 5.74 2.48
N PHE A 236 -18.51 5.42 2.93
CA PHE A 236 -18.69 4.48 4.05
C PHE A 236 -18.31 3.05 3.68
N ILE A 237 -18.83 2.53 2.57
CA ILE A 237 -18.60 1.14 2.18
C ILE A 237 -17.13 0.94 1.78
N MET A 238 -16.54 1.87 1.03
CA MET A 238 -15.14 1.85 0.65
C MET A 238 -14.25 1.81 1.91
N THR A 239 -14.54 2.64 2.93
CA THR A 239 -13.78 2.67 4.18
C THR A 239 -13.86 1.36 4.96
N ILE A 240 -15.04 0.71 4.96
CA ILE A 240 -15.17 -0.63 5.57
C ILE A 240 -14.29 -1.65 4.83
N GLY A 241 -14.34 -1.64 3.49
CA GLY A 241 -13.47 -2.49 2.66
C GLY A 241 -12.00 -2.26 2.95
N GLU A 242 -11.57 -1.02 3.05
CA GLU A 242 -10.22 -0.62 3.43
C GLU A 242 -9.82 -1.20 4.79
N ALA A 243 -10.64 -1.02 5.80
CA ALA A 243 -10.42 -1.55 7.15
C ALA A 243 -10.33 -3.09 7.20
N MET A 244 -10.96 -3.78 6.24
CA MET A 244 -10.93 -5.24 6.15
C MET A 244 -9.62 -5.76 5.56
N TRP A 245 -9.08 -5.15 4.51
CA TRP A 245 -7.95 -5.72 3.78
C TRP A 245 -6.59 -5.11 4.15
N GLN A 246 -6.52 -3.82 4.47
CA GLN A 246 -5.24 -3.13 4.68
C GLN A 246 -4.42 -3.70 5.85
N PRO A 247 -5.00 -3.97 7.05
CA PRO A 247 -4.25 -4.64 8.11
C PRO A 247 -3.83 -6.06 7.73
N ARG A 248 -4.67 -6.77 6.96
CA ARG A 248 -4.39 -8.14 6.49
C ARG A 248 -3.30 -8.20 5.45
N PHE A 249 -3.17 -7.16 4.63
CA PHE A 249 -2.07 -7.03 3.69
C PHE A 249 -0.71 -7.01 4.40
N LEU A 250 -0.58 -6.21 5.45
CA LEU A 250 0.65 -6.16 6.24
C LEU A 250 0.92 -7.49 6.96
N GLN A 251 -0.11 -8.11 7.50
CA GLN A 251 -0.02 -9.45 8.09
C GLN A 251 0.48 -10.47 7.05
N TYR A 252 -0.09 -10.50 5.85
CA TYR A 252 0.33 -11.39 4.77
C TYR A 252 1.81 -11.16 4.39
N ALA A 253 2.23 -9.91 4.27
CA ALA A 253 3.61 -9.58 3.96
C ALA A 253 4.60 -10.06 5.04
N ALA A 254 4.19 -10.02 6.30
CA ALA A 254 5.00 -10.52 7.41
C ALA A 254 5.04 -12.07 7.44
N GLU A 255 3.90 -12.74 7.18
CA GLU A 255 3.78 -14.19 7.20
C GLU A 255 4.52 -14.89 6.04
N ILE A 256 4.57 -14.26 4.85
CA ILE A 256 5.29 -14.81 3.68
C ILE A 256 6.81 -14.61 3.77
N ALA A 257 7.25 -13.70 4.63
CA ALA A 257 8.66 -13.38 4.76
C ALA A 257 9.43 -14.55 5.40
N PRO A 258 10.59 -14.92 4.85
CA PRO A 258 11.50 -15.83 5.52
C PRO A 258 11.95 -15.30 6.89
N GLU A 259 12.31 -16.16 7.81
CA GLU A 259 12.83 -15.80 9.12
C GLU A 259 14.00 -14.80 9.01
N GLY A 260 13.98 -13.75 9.83
CA GLY A 260 14.98 -12.68 9.81
C GLY A 260 14.82 -11.63 8.69
N ARG A 261 13.86 -11.79 7.75
CA ARG A 261 13.69 -10.90 6.60
C ARG A 261 12.36 -10.13 6.57
N THR A 262 11.58 -10.21 7.63
CA THR A 262 10.26 -9.57 7.73
C THR A 262 10.32 -8.07 7.44
N GLY A 263 11.32 -7.35 7.96
CA GLY A 263 11.50 -5.92 7.70
C GLY A 263 11.67 -5.59 6.21
N ALA A 264 12.45 -6.39 5.47
CA ALA A 264 12.63 -6.20 4.03
C ALA A 264 11.32 -6.43 3.25
N TYR A 265 10.54 -7.47 3.60
CA TYR A 265 9.25 -7.74 2.96
C TYR A 265 8.23 -6.66 3.28
N MET A 266 8.15 -6.20 4.53
CA MET A 266 7.27 -5.12 4.96
C MET A 266 7.61 -3.80 4.25
N GLY A 267 8.89 -3.49 4.08
CA GLY A 267 9.34 -2.30 3.35
C GLY A 267 8.94 -2.36 1.87
N VAL A 268 9.21 -3.49 1.20
CA VAL A 268 8.87 -3.68 -0.21
C VAL A 268 7.35 -3.75 -0.42
N ALA A 269 6.58 -4.22 0.55
CA ALA A 269 5.12 -4.23 0.50
C ALA A 269 4.52 -2.82 0.35
N GLN A 270 5.22 -1.75 0.75
CA GLN A 270 4.76 -0.38 0.55
C GLN A 270 4.97 0.15 -0.89
N PHE A 271 5.75 -0.57 -1.70
CA PHE A 271 6.11 -0.11 -3.04
C PHE A 271 4.91 0.11 -3.99
N PRO A 272 3.88 -0.78 -4.04
CA PRO A 272 2.69 -0.55 -4.85
C PRO A 272 1.95 0.73 -4.47
N TRP A 273 1.87 1.05 -3.19
CA TRP A 273 1.24 2.28 -2.71
C TRP A 273 1.98 3.54 -3.16
N PHE A 274 3.30 3.47 -3.19
CA PHE A 274 4.12 4.51 -3.80
C PHE A 274 3.87 4.62 -5.33
N LEU A 275 3.82 3.47 -6.03
CA LEU A 275 3.58 3.45 -7.48
C LEU A 275 2.24 4.07 -7.88
N THR A 276 1.17 3.86 -7.12
CA THR A 276 -0.13 4.49 -7.41
C THR A 276 -0.06 6.00 -7.38
N LYS A 277 0.77 6.58 -6.49
CA LYS A 277 0.98 8.03 -6.41
C LYS A 277 1.81 8.59 -7.58
N VAL A 278 2.53 7.74 -8.29
CA VAL A 278 3.25 8.10 -9.51
C VAL A 278 2.36 7.89 -10.75
N ILE A 279 1.68 6.74 -10.83
CA ILE A 279 0.90 6.34 -12.01
C ILE A 279 -0.38 7.15 -12.15
N VAL A 280 -1.14 7.32 -11.06
CA VAL A 280 -2.46 7.99 -11.11
C VAL A 280 -2.37 9.44 -11.62
N PRO A 281 -1.44 10.29 -11.14
CA PRO A 281 -1.32 11.66 -11.66
C PRO A 281 -1.09 11.76 -13.16
N LEU A 282 -0.46 10.75 -13.79
CA LEU A 282 -0.16 10.77 -15.22
C LEU A 282 -1.42 10.81 -16.09
N TYR A 283 -2.51 10.23 -15.63
CA TYR A 283 -3.76 10.19 -16.41
C TYR A 283 -4.94 10.90 -15.75
N SER A 284 -4.91 11.11 -14.43
CA SER A 284 -6.05 11.64 -13.69
C SER A 284 -6.39 13.09 -14.05
N GLY A 285 -5.39 13.90 -14.39
CA GLY A 285 -5.60 15.25 -14.87
C GLY A 285 -6.37 15.29 -16.20
N LEU A 286 -6.01 14.40 -17.13
CA LEU A 286 -6.72 14.22 -18.40
C LEU A 286 -8.16 13.74 -18.19
N MET A 287 -8.38 12.83 -17.24
CA MET A 287 -9.71 12.35 -16.86
C MET A 287 -10.57 13.47 -16.30
N LEU A 288 -10.02 14.31 -15.41
CA LEU A 288 -10.74 15.47 -14.89
C LEU A 288 -11.08 16.48 -16.00
N GLN A 289 -10.12 16.81 -16.87
CA GLN A 289 -10.37 17.72 -17.99
C GLN A 289 -11.45 17.20 -18.93
N ARG A 290 -11.48 15.91 -19.20
CA ARG A 290 -12.43 15.30 -20.13
C ARG A 290 -13.84 15.16 -19.53
N PHE A 291 -13.94 14.72 -18.29
CA PHE A 291 -15.22 14.32 -17.68
C PHE A 291 -15.77 15.31 -16.66
N VAL A 292 -14.90 16.09 -16.02
CA VAL A 292 -15.28 17.08 -14.99
C VAL A 292 -14.52 18.39 -15.23
N PRO A 293 -14.67 19.01 -16.42
CA PRO A 293 -13.99 20.27 -16.72
C PRO A 293 -14.44 21.38 -15.77
N ALA A 294 -13.64 22.45 -15.65
CA ALA A 294 -13.99 23.61 -14.86
C ALA A 294 -15.23 24.31 -15.43
N GLU A 295 -15.35 24.38 -16.77
CA GLU A 295 -16.46 24.96 -17.50
C GLU A 295 -16.99 23.97 -18.54
N GLY A 296 -18.29 24.00 -18.81
CA GLY A 296 -18.95 23.19 -19.83
C GLY A 296 -19.67 21.95 -19.27
N ILE A 297 -19.95 20.98 -20.16
CA ILE A 297 -20.74 19.78 -19.83
C ILE A 297 -19.87 18.81 -19.03
N ARG A 298 -20.38 18.33 -17.93
CA ARG A 298 -19.69 17.39 -17.02
C ARG A 298 -20.40 16.04 -17.04
N ASN A 299 -19.61 14.97 -17.09
CA ASN A 299 -20.04 13.56 -17.03
C ASN A 299 -19.22 12.79 -15.98
N PRO A 300 -19.31 13.16 -14.70
CA PRO A 300 -18.52 12.55 -13.65
C PRO A 300 -18.81 11.04 -13.49
N GLU A 301 -20.02 10.60 -13.83
CA GLU A 301 -20.44 9.19 -13.77
C GLU A 301 -19.57 8.32 -14.68
N GLN A 302 -19.23 8.78 -15.88
CA GLN A 302 -18.36 8.05 -16.80
C GLN A 302 -16.92 7.96 -16.26
N MET A 303 -16.42 9.03 -15.65
CA MET A 303 -15.10 9.01 -15.00
C MET A 303 -15.05 7.96 -13.87
N TRP A 304 -16.05 7.96 -13.00
CA TRP A 304 -16.12 7.01 -11.90
C TRP A 304 -16.35 5.58 -12.37
N LEU A 305 -17.06 5.38 -13.49
CA LEU A 305 -17.19 4.06 -14.11
C LEU A 305 -15.81 3.49 -14.51
N VAL A 306 -14.97 4.30 -15.15
CA VAL A 306 -13.61 3.89 -15.52
C VAL A 306 -12.79 3.56 -14.27
N PHE A 307 -12.85 4.40 -13.24
CA PHE A 307 -12.12 4.17 -11.99
C PHE A 307 -12.62 2.92 -11.24
N ALA A 308 -13.92 2.67 -11.23
CA ALA A 308 -14.50 1.48 -10.64
C ALA A 308 -14.06 0.19 -11.36
N ILE A 309 -14.03 0.21 -12.69
CA ILE A 309 -13.53 -0.92 -13.50
C ILE A 309 -12.06 -1.18 -13.20
N ILE A 310 -11.22 -0.15 -13.15
CA ILE A 310 -9.79 -0.28 -12.80
C ILE A 310 -9.66 -0.90 -11.41
N ALA A 311 -10.35 -0.36 -10.40
CA ALA A 311 -10.24 -0.86 -9.04
C ALA A 311 -10.71 -2.32 -8.90
N MET A 312 -11.73 -2.73 -9.68
CA MET A 312 -12.27 -4.09 -9.66
C MET A 312 -11.29 -5.14 -10.21
N ILE A 313 -10.27 -4.75 -10.96
CA ILE A 313 -9.23 -5.68 -11.44
C ILE A 313 -8.56 -6.39 -10.27
N SER A 314 -8.28 -5.71 -9.15
CA SER A 314 -7.61 -6.30 -7.99
C SER A 314 -8.37 -7.49 -7.39
N PRO A 315 -9.62 -7.38 -6.93
CA PRO A 315 -10.34 -8.52 -6.39
C PRO A 315 -10.52 -9.65 -7.40
N VAL A 316 -10.68 -9.34 -8.70
CA VAL A 316 -10.75 -10.36 -9.76
C VAL A 316 -9.43 -11.12 -9.85
N LEU A 317 -8.28 -10.44 -9.90
CA LEU A 317 -6.96 -11.08 -9.91
C LEU A 317 -6.75 -11.95 -8.67
N LEU A 318 -7.10 -11.44 -7.48
CA LEU A 318 -6.96 -12.22 -6.24
C LEU A 318 -7.83 -13.48 -6.24
N VAL A 319 -9.03 -13.44 -6.80
CA VAL A 319 -9.92 -14.61 -6.93
C VAL A 319 -9.34 -15.62 -7.93
N VAL A 320 -9.00 -15.16 -9.13
CA VAL A 320 -8.49 -16.01 -10.22
C VAL A 320 -7.22 -16.76 -9.80
N PHE A 321 -6.29 -16.07 -9.13
CA PHE A 321 -5.00 -16.64 -8.73
C PHE A 321 -4.99 -17.22 -7.31
N LYS A 322 -6.14 -17.29 -6.64
CA LYS A 322 -6.25 -17.83 -5.28
C LYS A 322 -5.61 -19.21 -5.12
N GLY A 323 -5.88 -20.13 -6.06
CA GLY A 323 -5.34 -21.48 -6.02
C GLY A 323 -3.81 -21.54 -6.14
N TRP A 324 -3.21 -20.60 -6.87
CA TRP A 324 -1.76 -20.54 -7.08
C TRP A 324 -1.02 -19.82 -5.95
N VAL A 325 -1.55 -18.70 -5.48
CA VAL A 325 -0.95 -17.95 -4.37
C VAL A 325 -1.07 -18.74 -3.06
N GLY A 326 -2.16 -19.47 -2.93
CA GLY A 326 -2.43 -20.36 -1.83
C GLY A 326 -2.83 -19.65 -0.54
N ASP A 327 -3.55 -20.37 0.32
CA ASP A 327 -3.55 -20.04 1.74
C ASP A 327 -2.11 -20.31 2.23
N LEU A 328 -1.47 -19.32 2.82
CA LEU A 328 -0.28 -19.58 3.61
C LEU A 328 -0.65 -20.70 4.59
N LYS A 329 0.02 -21.84 4.51
CA LYS A 329 -0.13 -22.83 5.56
C LYS A 329 0.26 -22.10 6.84
N THR A 330 -0.72 -21.78 7.64
CA THR A 330 -0.47 -21.45 9.04
C THR A 330 0.44 -22.55 9.55
N LYS A 331 1.66 -22.23 9.96
CA LYS A 331 2.55 -23.12 10.67
C LYS A 331 1.96 -23.39 12.06
N SER A 332 0.77 -23.99 12.07
CA SER A 332 0.07 -24.47 13.26
C SER A 332 -0.89 -25.57 12.81
N GLU A 333 -0.34 -26.66 12.32
CA GLU A 333 -0.82 -28.03 12.39
C GLU A 333 0.38 -28.96 12.55
#